data_5bd4f3a9d57be81ae8244624049539ce
#
_entry.id   5bd4f3a9d57be81ae8244624049539ce
#
_cell.length_a   1.000
_cell.length_b   1.000
_cell.length_c   1.000
_cell.angle_alpha   90.00
_cell.angle_beta   90.00
_cell.angle_gamma   90.00
#
_symmetry.space_group_name_H-M   'P 1'
#
loop_
_entity.id
_entity.type
_entity.pdbx_description
1 polymer ?
#
loop_
_entity_poly.entity_id
_entity_poly.type
_entity_poly.pdbx_seq_one_letter_code
_entity_poly.pdbx_strand_id
1 'polypeptide(L)'
;MLKNIPPITRNLLFINIILFMAQQVISTRYGDVLTELFGLHFVLAPAFRIYQPLTYMFLHASWSHVLLNMFSLWMFGRIIEQTMGQKRFIIYYLICGIGAAFCQELWQFGEYYFSGMAHYDTANVNGVIMPMSSLLDQWVTIGASGACYGVLLAFGLTFPNERIMLLFPPIPMKAKYFVIGYAAIEAYSAFTSNGNVAHFAHLGGMFFGWLIFRYWRKQTERRQAGFQGWNNYRGTQQSGGYNTNSGSYQQNKGGFLQQIRTAFEKFGAAVENFFKNLFSTGSSSQQQRQGGNYSNGASHQNPSNSDQAYNAQRRAQQARMDEILEKVRRSGYASLTEAEKQELFNNSRR
;
A
#
# COMPACT_ATOMS: atom_id res chain seq x y z
N MET A 1 -1.96 7.81 24.86
CA MET A 1 -2.56 7.84 23.51
C MET A 1 -1.64 7.34 22.40
N LEU A 2 -0.38 7.77 22.30
CA LEU A 2 0.56 7.39 21.23
C LEU A 2 0.93 5.89 21.19
N LYS A 3 0.87 5.17 22.30
CA LYS A 3 1.19 3.71 22.37
C LYS A 3 0.27 2.81 21.52
N ASN A 4 -0.91 3.31 21.11
CA ASN A 4 -1.90 2.53 20.35
C ASN A 4 -1.90 2.83 18.85
N ILE A 5 -0.95 3.64 18.35
CA ILE A 5 -0.81 3.92 16.92
C ILE A 5 0.21 2.95 16.34
N PRO A 6 -0.12 2.18 15.30
CA PRO A 6 0.81 1.27 14.64
C PRO A 6 2.05 2.00 14.12
N PRO A 7 3.21 1.33 14.07
CA PRO A 7 4.50 2.01 13.92
C PRO A 7 4.66 2.74 12.58
N ILE A 8 4.13 2.20 11.47
CA ILE A 8 4.27 2.86 10.15
C ILE A 8 3.41 4.12 10.11
N THR A 9 2.14 4.04 10.49
CA THR A 9 1.26 5.21 10.59
C THR A 9 1.87 6.29 11.49
N ARG A 10 2.36 5.89 12.66
CA ARG A 10 3.01 6.81 13.60
C ARG A 10 4.23 7.49 12.99
N ASN A 11 5.12 6.73 12.35
CA ASN A 11 6.34 7.27 11.75
C ASN A 11 6.01 8.21 10.58
N LEU A 12 5.02 7.87 9.73
CA LEU A 12 4.56 8.74 8.65
C LEU A 12 3.99 10.05 9.19
N LEU A 13 3.19 10.01 10.27
CA LEU A 13 2.69 11.22 10.93
C LEU A 13 3.84 12.11 11.40
N PHE A 14 4.83 11.55 12.11
CA PHE A 14 5.97 12.32 12.61
C PHE A 14 6.84 12.89 11.48
N ILE A 15 7.15 12.10 10.46
CA ILE A 15 7.96 12.55 9.32
C ILE A 15 7.28 13.74 8.64
N ASN A 16 6.00 13.65 8.33
CA ASN A 16 5.26 14.73 7.67
C ASN A 16 5.19 16.00 8.53
N ILE A 17 4.94 15.86 9.84
CA ILE A 17 4.90 17.02 10.74
C ILE A 17 6.29 17.66 10.87
N ILE A 18 7.35 16.88 11.04
CA ILE A 18 8.73 17.40 11.16
C ILE A 18 9.16 18.10 9.88
N LEU A 19 8.90 17.49 8.72
CA LEU A 19 9.24 18.10 7.42
C LEU A 19 8.42 19.37 7.17
N PHE A 20 7.14 19.40 7.53
CA PHE A 20 6.35 20.63 7.43
C PHE A 20 6.87 21.73 8.34
N MET A 21 7.26 21.42 9.58
CA MET A 21 7.88 22.39 10.49
C MET A 21 9.20 22.91 9.92
N ALA A 22 10.04 22.02 9.37
CA ALA A 22 11.28 22.42 8.68
C ALA A 22 10.99 23.32 7.46
N GLN A 23 9.96 22.98 6.68
CA GLN A 23 9.50 23.78 5.53
C GLN A 23 9.11 25.20 5.98
N GLN A 24 8.33 25.34 7.06
CA GLN A 24 7.95 26.65 7.60
C GLN A 24 9.17 27.48 8.08
N VAL A 25 10.10 26.85 8.81
CA VAL A 25 11.30 27.53 9.33
C VAL A 25 12.22 27.98 8.19
N ILE A 26 12.43 27.12 7.19
CA ILE A 26 13.31 27.42 6.06
C ILE A 26 12.69 28.50 5.15
N SER A 27 11.37 28.41 4.91
CA SER A 27 10.67 29.37 4.03
C SER A 27 10.72 30.80 4.54
N THR A 28 10.77 31.01 5.86
CA THR A 28 10.91 32.37 6.46
C THR A 28 12.23 33.06 6.12
N ARG A 29 13.29 32.31 5.81
CA ARG A 29 14.63 32.87 5.52
C ARG A 29 15.07 32.76 4.07
N TYR A 30 14.65 31.69 3.40
CA TYR A 30 15.18 31.31 2.09
C TYR A 30 14.09 31.14 1.03
N GLY A 31 12.83 31.49 1.32
CA GLY A 31 11.71 31.18 0.42
C GLY A 31 11.36 29.71 0.37
N ASP A 32 10.58 29.30 -0.60
CA ASP A 32 10.03 27.94 -0.69
C ASP A 32 11.01 26.90 -1.27
N VAL A 33 12.30 27.01 -0.89
CA VAL A 33 13.39 26.15 -1.41
C VAL A 33 13.08 24.65 -1.28
N LEU A 34 12.45 24.23 -0.18
CA LEU A 34 12.09 22.81 -0.04
C LEU A 34 11.01 22.38 -1.02
N THR A 35 10.06 23.25 -1.32
CA THR A 35 9.04 22.99 -2.35
C THR A 35 9.65 22.95 -3.73
N GLU A 36 10.57 23.86 -4.05
CA GLU A 36 11.29 23.89 -5.31
C GLU A 36 12.17 22.66 -5.54
N LEU A 37 12.84 22.15 -4.49
CA LEU A 37 13.72 20.99 -4.62
C LEU A 37 12.96 19.66 -4.60
N PHE A 38 11.97 19.51 -3.72
CA PHE A 38 11.35 18.22 -3.39
C PHE A 38 9.88 18.12 -3.80
N GLY A 39 9.22 19.20 -4.19
CA GLY A 39 7.90 19.21 -4.82
C GLY A 39 7.92 18.53 -6.18
N LEU A 40 6.81 17.95 -6.59
CA LEU A 40 6.65 17.35 -7.91
C LEU A 40 6.44 18.44 -8.94
N HIS A 41 7.47 18.78 -9.70
CA HIS A 41 7.37 19.63 -10.87
C HIS A 41 6.91 18.84 -12.07
N PHE A 42 6.24 19.51 -13.00
CA PHE A 42 5.83 18.91 -14.27
C PHE A 42 7.02 18.27 -15.00
N VAL A 43 6.84 17.10 -15.57
CA VAL A 43 7.92 16.29 -16.17
C VAL A 43 8.73 17.01 -17.26
N LEU A 44 8.14 17.98 -17.97
CA LEU A 44 8.82 18.79 -18.96
C LEU A 44 9.40 20.11 -18.41
N ALA A 45 9.19 20.41 -17.14
CA ALA A 45 9.78 21.59 -16.49
C ALA A 45 11.28 21.39 -16.22
N PRO A 46 12.12 22.44 -16.36
CA PRO A 46 13.55 22.36 -16.04
C PRO A 46 13.87 21.93 -14.60
N ALA A 47 12.98 22.26 -13.66
CA ALA A 47 13.13 21.92 -12.25
C ALA A 47 12.73 20.47 -11.92
N PHE A 48 12.17 19.69 -12.85
CA PHE A 48 11.82 18.29 -12.61
C PHE A 48 13.03 17.43 -12.24
N ARG A 49 12.86 16.56 -11.25
CA ARG A 49 13.86 15.57 -10.82
C ARG A 49 13.18 14.23 -10.54
N ILE A 50 13.86 13.13 -10.90
CA ILE A 50 13.32 11.75 -10.83
C ILE A 50 12.91 11.30 -9.43
N TYR A 51 13.39 11.93 -8.36
CA TYR A 51 13.02 11.60 -6.98
C TYR A 51 11.73 12.32 -6.52
N GLN A 52 11.30 13.37 -7.21
CA GLN A 52 10.15 14.20 -6.83
C GLN A 52 8.82 13.42 -6.74
N PRO A 53 8.54 12.40 -7.59
CA PRO A 53 7.35 11.55 -7.43
C PRO A 53 7.26 10.81 -6.08
N LEU A 54 8.35 10.76 -5.33
CA LEU A 54 8.37 10.20 -3.98
C LEU A 54 8.40 11.28 -2.90
N THR A 55 9.20 12.34 -3.09
CA THR A 55 9.44 13.33 -2.04
C THR A 55 8.28 14.31 -1.84
N TYR A 56 7.54 14.63 -2.88
CA TYR A 56 6.40 15.54 -2.85
C TYR A 56 5.33 15.15 -1.81
N MET A 57 5.19 13.83 -1.54
CA MET A 57 4.23 13.28 -0.60
C MET A 57 4.44 13.73 0.85
N PHE A 58 5.58 14.29 1.16
CA PHE A 58 5.97 14.69 2.53
C PHE A 58 5.95 16.21 2.73
N LEU A 59 5.66 16.99 1.70
CA LEU A 59 5.56 18.44 1.75
C LEU A 59 4.10 18.89 1.81
N HIS A 60 3.85 20.05 2.42
CA HIS A 60 2.49 20.58 2.55
C HIS A 60 2.44 22.08 2.37
N ALA A 61 1.40 22.58 1.69
CA ALA A 61 1.27 23.99 1.35
C ALA A 61 0.80 24.87 2.53
N SER A 62 0.11 24.29 3.52
CA SER A 62 -0.49 25.06 4.61
C SER A 62 -0.75 24.19 5.85
N TRP A 63 -1.01 24.85 6.98
CA TRP A 63 -1.41 24.20 8.23
C TRP A 63 -2.67 23.34 8.07
N SER A 64 -3.69 23.86 7.38
CA SER A 64 -4.92 23.10 7.12
C SER A 64 -4.62 21.86 6.27
N HIS A 65 -3.75 22.00 5.27
CA HIS A 65 -3.37 20.90 4.38
C HIS A 65 -2.67 19.77 5.16
N VAL A 66 -1.66 20.07 5.97
CA VAL A 66 -0.99 19.03 6.78
C VAL A 66 -1.93 18.42 7.82
N LEU A 67 -2.74 19.25 8.50
CA LEU A 67 -3.65 18.77 9.54
C LEU A 67 -4.69 17.80 8.98
N LEU A 68 -5.32 18.12 7.85
CA LEU A 68 -6.32 17.26 7.22
C LEU A 68 -5.70 15.94 6.72
N ASN A 69 -4.51 15.99 6.12
CA ASN A 69 -3.80 14.79 5.70
C ASN A 69 -3.43 13.91 6.91
N MET A 70 -2.86 14.49 7.95
CA MET A 70 -2.45 13.75 9.15
C MET A 70 -3.66 13.21 9.92
N PHE A 71 -4.75 13.95 9.96
CA PHE A 71 -6.01 13.47 10.54
C PHE A 71 -6.55 12.25 9.78
N SER A 72 -6.60 12.33 8.44
CA SER A 72 -7.03 11.22 7.58
C SER A 72 -6.11 10.00 7.76
N LEU A 73 -4.80 10.20 7.73
CA LEU A 73 -3.81 9.14 7.92
C LEU A 73 -3.91 8.52 9.33
N TRP A 74 -4.09 9.33 10.37
CA TRP A 74 -4.29 8.84 11.72
C TRP A 74 -5.58 8.03 11.86
N MET A 75 -6.68 8.51 11.30
CA MET A 75 -7.99 7.87 11.44
C MET A 75 -8.09 6.57 10.66
N PHE A 76 -7.75 6.60 9.38
CA PHE A 76 -7.89 5.44 8.48
C PHE A 76 -6.62 4.59 8.41
N GLY A 77 -5.44 5.22 8.37
CA GLY A 77 -4.15 4.54 8.25
C GLY A 77 -3.90 3.58 9.41
N ARG A 78 -4.24 3.99 10.64
CA ARG A 78 -4.14 3.14 11.82
C ARG A 78 -4.91 1.82 11.66
N ILE A 79 -6.14 1.89 11.17
CA ILE A 79 -7.01 0.72 11.01
C ILE A 79 -6.51 -0.16 9.87
N ILE A 80 -6.11 0.45 8.77
CA ILE A 80 -5.64 -0.28 7.59
C ILE A 80 -4.28 -0.92 7.84
N GLU A 81 -3.36 -0.26 8.55
CA GLU A 81 -2.09 -0.88 8.95
C GLU A 81 -2.31 -2.11 9.85
N GLN A 82 -3.22 -2.03 10.83
CA GLN A 82 -3.57 -3.16 11.68
C GLN A 82 -4.17 -4.33 10.89
N THR A 83 -4.91 -4.04 9.83
CA THR A 83 -5.60 -5.04 8.99
C THR A 83 -4.64 -5.69 7.98
N MET A 84 -3.82 -4.89 7.29
CA MET A 84 -2.93 -5.37 6.23
C MET A 84 -1.55 -5.81 6.75
N GLY A 85 -1.16 -5.35 7.92
CA GLY A 85 0.19 -5.45 8.47
C GLY A 85 1.14 -4.38 7.92
N GLN A 86 2.22 -4.12 8.65
CA GLN A 86 3.17 -3.03 8.42
C GLN A 86 3.74 -3.00 6.99
N LYS A 87 4.27 -4.15 6.51
CA LYS A 87 4.91 -4.24 5.19
C LYS A 87 3.95 -3.92 4.05
N ARG A 88 2.74 -4.47 4.08
CA ARG A 88 1.75 -4.20 3.04
C ARG A 88 1.24 -2.78 3.11
N PHE A 89 1.06 -2.22 4.30
CA PHE A 89 0.59 -0.86 4.48
C PHE A 89 1.56 0.17 3.91
N ILE A 90 2.87 0.08 4.21
CA ILE A 90 3.85 1.03 3.66
C ILE A 90 3.96 0.92 2.13
N ILE A 91 3.97 -0.29 1.58
CA ILE A 91 3.97 -0.51 0.14
C ILE A 91 2.71 0.07 -0.50
N TYR A 92 1.55 -0.14 0.13
CA TYR A 92 0.27 0.41 -0.32
C TYR A 92 0.31 1.94 -0.36
N TYR A 93 0.73 2.57 0.73
CA TYR A 93 0.84 4.02 0.87
C TYR A 93 1.74 4.64 -0.21
N LEU A 94 2.93 4.05 -0.40
CA LEU A 94 3.89 4.53 -1.40
C LEU A 94 3.37 4.35 -2.84
N ILE A 95 2.75 3.21 -3.16
CA ILE A 95 2.17 2.97 -4.49
C ILE A 95 1.03 3.94 -4.76
N CYS A 96 0.17 4.21 -3.78
CA CYS A 96 -0.89 5.21 -3.93
C CYS A 96 -0.32 6.60 -4.20
N GLY A 97 0.73 7.01 -3.47
CA GLY A 97 1.36 8.32 -3.67
C GLY A 97 2.10 8.45 -5.00
N ILE A 98 2.90 7.45 -5.38
CA ILE A 98 3.60 7.46 -6.68
C ILE A 98 2.59 7.38 -7.83
N GLY A 99 1.53 6.57 -7.68
CA GLY A 99 0.45 6.50 -8.65
C GLY A 99 -0.34 7.81 -8.78
N ALA A 100 -0.52 8.52 -7.67
CA ALA A 100 -1.09 9.85 -7.66
C ALA A 100 -0.24 10.85 -8.44
N ALA A 101 1.08 10.86 -8.22
CA ALA A 101 2.04 11.64 -9.00
C ALA A 101 1.92 11.34 -10.49
N PHE A 102 1.91 10.07 -10.86
CA PHE A 102 1.79 9.65 -12.26
C PHE A 102 0.50 10.16 -12.91
N CYS A 103 -0.65 10.06 -12.24
CA CYS A 103 -1.92 10.55 -12.78
C CYS A 103 -1.93 12.08 -12.89
N GLN A 104 -1.33 12.80 -11.95
CA GLN A 104 -1.19 14.25 -12.01
C GLN A 104 -0.34 14.68 -13.19
N GLU A 105 0.82 14.05 -13.36
CA GLU A 105 1.72 14.32 -14.50
C GLU A 105 1.05 14.02 -15.84
N LEU A 106 0.31 12.91 -15.93
CA LEU A 106 -0.42 12.56 -17.14
C LEU A 106 -1.48 13.60 -17.49
N TRP A 107 -2.18 14.14 -16.49
CA TRP A 107 -3.13 15.22 -16.68
C TRP A 107 -2.44 16.50 -17.17
N GLN A 108 -1.38 16.94 -16.48
CA GLN A 108 -0.61 18.12 -16.83
C GLN A 108 0.00 18.01 -18.23
N PHE A 109 0.47 16.81 -18.60
CA PHE A 109 0.96 16.52 -19.94
C PHE A 109 -0.17 16.70 -20.98
N GLY A 110 -1.34 16.17 -20.71
CA GLY A 110 -2.52 16.38 -21.54
C GLY A 110 -2.88 17.86 -21.67
N GLU A 111 -2.94 18.58 -20.56
CA GLU A 111 -3.23 20.01 -20.53
C GLU A 111 -2.22 20.83 -21.38
N TYR A 112 -0.93 20.55 -21.24
CA TYR A 112 0.14 21.20 -21.98
C TYR A 112 -0.02 21.05 -23.50
N TYR A 113 -0.34 19.85 -23.96
CA TYR A 113 -0.50 19.58 -25.41
C TYR A 113 -1.87 20.01 -25.95
N PHE A 114 -2.96 19.72 -25.26
CA PHE A 114 -4.32 20.00 -25.75
C PHE A 114 -4.71 21.48 -25.68
N SER A 115 -4.11 22.23 -24.74
CA SER A 115 -4.27 23.69 -24.71
C SER A 115 -3.43 24.43 -25.76
N GLY A 116 -2.55 23.72 -26.48
CA GLY A 116 -1.66 24.29 -27.48
C GLY A 116 -0.44 24.99 -26.92
N MET A 117 -0.19 24.93 -25.61
CA MET A 117 0.99 25.56 -24.97
C MET A 117 2.32 25.06 -25.55
N ALA A 118 2.34 23.83 -26.04
CA ALA A 118 3.53 23.24 -26.67
C ALA A 118 4.02 23.97 -27.94
N HIS A 119 3.21 24.87 -28.53
CA HIS A 119 3.54 25.62 -29.73
C HIS A 119 4.14 27.02 -29.44
N TYR A 120 4.24 27.39 -28.18
CA TYR A 120 4.70 28.74 -27.77
C TYR A 120 5.94 28.64 -26.90
N ASP A 121 6.92 29.49 -27.18
CA ASP A 121 8.16 29.64 -26.39
C ASP A 121 7.95 30.51 -25.16
N THR A 122 6.91 31.36 -25.18
CA THR A 122 6.60 32.32 -24.13
C THR A 122 5.12 32.27 -23.75
N ALA A 123 4.84 32.61 -22.49
CA ALA A 123 3.49 32.75 -21.98
C ALA A 123 3.27 34.19 -21.44
N ASN A 124 2.05 34.70 -21.57
CA ASN A 124 1.64 35.93 -20.93
C ASN A 124 0.77 35.61 -19.69
N VAL A 125 1.30 35.85 -18.53
CA VAL A 125 0.62 35.62 -17.25
C VAL A 125 0.35 36.98 -16.60
N ASN A 126 -0.89 37.40 -16.56
CA ASN A 126 -1.32 38.70 -15.99
C ASN A 126 -0.57 39.92 -16.55
N GLY A 127 -0.26 39.91 -17.84
CA GLY A 127 0.46 41.01 -18.52
C GLY A 127 2.00 40.90 -18.47
N VAL A 128 2.54 39.88 -17.78
CA VAL A 128 3.98 39.61 -17.76
C VAL A 128 4.31 38.51 -18.77
N ILE A 129 5.17 38.82 -19.73
CA ILE A 129 5.68 37.83 -20.70
C ILE A 129 6.85 37.11 -20.07
N MET A 130 6.78 35.80 -19.97
CA MET A 130 7.84 34.94 -19.44
C MET A 130 8.10 33.74 -20.35
N PRO A 131 9.29 33.11 -20.29
CA PRO A 131 9.57 31.87 -20.99
C PRO A 131 8.57 30.76 -20.58
N MET A 132 8.17 29.92 -21.53
CA MET A 132 7.28 28.79 -21.24
C MET A 132 7.88 27.86 -20.16
N SER A 133 9.19 27.65 -20.20
CA SER A 133 9.91 26.86 -19.17
C SER A 133 9.70 27.42 -17.76
N SER A 134 9.69 28.72 -17.58
CA SER A 134 9.45 29.38 -16.28
C SER A 134 7.99 29.25 -15.82
N LEU A 135 7.04 29.21 -16.76
CA LEU A 135 5.64 28.90 -16.44
C LEU A 135 5.49 27.45 -15.99
N LEU A 136 6.12 26.51 -16.69
CA LEU A 136 6.06 25.07 -16.34
C LEU A 136 6.71 24.78 -14.99
N ASP A 137 7.75 25.50 -14.60
CA ASP A 137 8.38 25.38 -13.27
C ASP A 137 7.43 25.77 -12.12
N GLN A 138 6.38 26.55 -12.41
CA GLN A 138 5.34 26.89 -11.40
C GLN A 138 4.30 25.78 -11.21
N TRP A 139 4.26 24.78 -12.09
CA TRP A 139 3.36 23.64 -11.98
C TRP A 139 3.92 22.63 -10.98
N VAL A 140 3.73 22.91 -9.71
CA VAL A 140 4.27 22.11 -8.60
C VAL A 140 3.14 21.49 -7.79
N THR A 141 3.23 20.19 -7.59
CA THR A 141 2.31 19.42 -6.73
C THR A 141 3.02 18.99 -5.46
N ILE A 142 2.37 19.19 -4.30
CA ILE A 142 2.86 18.76 -2.99
C ILE A 142 1.71 18.20 -2.15
N GLY A 143 2.00 17.23 -1.31
CA GLY A 143 1.04 16.70 -0.32
C GLY A 143 0.97 15.18 -0.24
N ALA A 144 0.67 14.68 0.97
CA ALA A 144 0.40 13.28 1.23
C ALA A 144 -1.00 12.84 0.75
N SER A 145 -1.82 13.78 0.25
CA SER A 145 -3.25 13.57 0.01
C SER A 145 -3.54 12.42 -0.96
N GLY A 146 -2.80 12.27 -2.05
CA GLY A 146 -2.98 11.16 -2.98
C GLY A 146 -2.85 9.79 -2.29
N ALA A 147 -1.86 9.62 -1.42
CA ALA A 147 -1.71 8.41 -0.62
C ALA A 147 -2.83 8.27 0.43
N CYS A 148 -3.25 9.38 1.06
CA CYS A 148 -4.35 9.39 2.03
C CYS A 148 -5.68 8.98 1.38
N TYR A 149 -5.98 9.45 0.16
CA TYR A 149 -7.14 9.02 -0.60
C TYR A 149 -7.10 7.53 -0.96
N GLY A 150 -5.92 7.00 -1.28
CA GLY A 150 -5.71 5.55 -1.43
C GLY A 150 -6.03 4.79 -0.14
N VAL A 151 -5.56 5.27 1.02
CA VAL A 151 -5.83 4.66 2.33
C VAL A 151 -7.32 4.75 2.68
N LEU A 152 -7.98 5.87 2.39
CA LEU A 152 -9.41 6.04 2.54
C LEU A 152 -10.20 5.02 1.70
N LEU A 153 -9.78 4.81 0.44
CA LEU A 153 -10.37 3.79 -0.42
C LEU A 153 -10.19 2.38 0.17
N ALA A 154 -8.99 2.04 0.66
CA ALA A 154 -8.75 0.75 1.31
C ALA A 154 -9.68 0.53 2.49
N PHE A 155 -9.94 1.57 3.30
CA PHE A 155 -10.88 1.51 4.39
C PHE A 155 -12.30 1.21 3.91
N GLY A 156 -12.80 1.93 2.90
CA GLY A 156 -14.13 1.70 2.33
C GLY A 156 -14.31 0.32 1.70
N LEU A 157 -13.25 -0.23 1.08
CA LEU A 157 -13.27 -1.57 0.51
C LEU A 157 -13.19 -2.69 1.58
N THR A 158 -12.48 -2.44 2.68
CA THR A 158 -12.32 -3.41 3.77
C THR A 158 -13.52 -3.41 4.71
N PHE A 159 -14.05 -2.22 5.02
CA PHE A 159 -15.13 -2.01 6.00
C PHE A 159 -16.34 -1.27 5.40
N PRO A 160 -16.97 -1.76 4.33
CA PRO A 160 -17.94 -0.98 3.53
C PRO A 160 -19.19 -0.57 4.31
N ASN A 161 -19.57 -1.30 5.35
CA ASN A 161 -20.77 -1.07 6.14
C ASN A 161 -20.52 -0.38 7.49
N GLU A 162 -19.23 -0.17 7.85
CA GLU A 162 -18.89 0.58 9.06
C GLU A 162 -19.37 2.01 8.95
N ARG A 163 -19.82 2.57 10.09
CA ARG A 163 -20.32 3.95 10.14
C ARG A 163 -19.19 4.90 10.49
N ILE A 164 -18.96 5.86 9.61
CA ILE A 164 -18.08 7.00 9.84
C ILE A 164 -18.97 8.17 10.26
N MET A 165 -18.62 8.85 11.35
CA MET A 165 -19.24 10.10 11.73
C MET A 165 -18.54 11.23 10.96
N LEU A 166 -19.25 11.95 10.11
CA LEU A 166 -18.75 13.18 9.52
C LEU A 166 -18.48 14.20 10.62
N LEU A 167 -17.45 15.02 10.46
CA LEU A 167 -17.11 16.05 11.45
C LEU A 167 -18.13 17.20 11.43
N PHE A 168 -18.57 17.59 10.23
CA PHE A 168 -19.57 18.63 10.00
C PHE A 168 -20.39 18.35 8.73
N PRO A 169 -21.73 18.27 8.82
CA PRO A 169 -22.52 18.02 10.03
C PRO A 169 -22.27 16.61 10.57
N PRO A 170 -22.50 16.33 11.87
CA PRO A 170 -22.22 15.03 12.47
C PRO A 170 -23.26 13.97 12.03
N ILE A 171 -23.17 13.56 10.78
CA ILE A 171 -24.06 12.55 10.16
C ILE A 171 -23.32 11.21 10.10
N PRO A 172 -23.90 10.13 10.68
CA PRO A 172 -23.36 8.80 10.54
C PRO A 172 -23.59 8.28 9.13
N MET A 173 -22.52 8.03 8.37
CA MET A 173 -22.56 7.52 7.00
C MET A 173 -21.78 6.21 6.88
N LYS A 174 -22.26 5.25 6.07
CA LYS A 174 -21.50 4.04 5.79
C LYS A 174 -20.26 4.38 4.97
N ALA A 175 -19.12 3.73 5.30
CA ALA A 175 -17.82 3.98 4.68
C ALA A 175 -17.85 3.91 3.15
N LYS A 176 -18.58 2.96 2.56
CA LYS A 176 -18.73 2.87 1.09
C LYS A 176 -19.33 4.13 0.47
N TYR A 177 -20.33 4.72 1.07
CA TYR A 177 -20.96 5.94 0.54
C TYR A 177 -20.08 7.16 0.76
N PHE A 178 -19.36 7.21 1.88
CA PHE A 178 -18.38 8.25 2.15
C PHE A 178 -17.26 8.26 1.08
N VAL A 179 -16.67 7.10 0.79
CA VAL A 179 -15.61 6.98 -0.22
C VAL A 179 -16.12 7.30 -1.62
N ILE A 180 -17.30 6.78 -2.00
CA ILE A 180 -17.92 7.08 -3.31
C ILE A 180 -18.22 8.58 -3.44
N GLY A 181 -18.77 9.20 -2.38
CA GLY A 181 -19.07 10.62 -2.37
C GLY A 181 -17.81 11.48 -2.55
N TYR A 182 -16.73 11.16 -1.82
CA TYR A 182 -15.45 11.86 -2.00
C TYR A 182 -14.88 11.67 -3.40
N ALA A 183 -14.89 10.45 -3.93
CA ALA A 183 -14.43 10.18 -5.31
C ALA A 183 -15.26 10.96 -6.34
N ALA A 184 -16.59 11.07 -6.15
CA ALA A 184 -17.47 11.84 -7.03
C ALA A 184 -17.19 13.35 -6.94
N ILE A 185 -16.96 13.88 -5.74
CA ILE A 185 -16.59 15.29 -5.53
C ILE A 185 -15.24 15.58 -6.22
N GLU A 186 -14.22 14.74 -6.02
CA GLU A 186 -12.93 14.90 -6.68
C GLU A 186 -13.05 14.85 -8.20
N ALA A 187 -13.84 13.89 -8.72
CA ALA A 187 -14.06 13.78 -10.16
C ALA A 187 -14.79 15.02 -10.72
N TYR A 188 -15.81 15.52 -10.03
CA TYR A 188 -16.50 16.75 -10.43
C TYR A 188 -15.56 17.96 -10.37
N SER A 189 -14.84 18.13 -9.26
CA SER A 189 -13.90 19.25 -9.06
C SER A 189 -12.72 19.24 -10.03
N ALA A 190 -12.29 18.06 -10.47
CA ALA A 190 -11.22 17.92 -11.47
C ALA A 190 -11.53 18.62 -12.80
N PHE A 191 -12.81 18.76 -13.14
CA PHE A 191 -13.25 19.40 -14.41
C PHE A 191 -13.86 20.79 -14.22
N THR A 192 -14.20 21.19 -13.00
CA THR A 192 -14.90 22.46 -12.73
C THR A 192 -14.10 23.45 -11.92
N SER A 193 -13.10 22.99 -11.19
CA SER A 193 -12.30 23.83 -10.30
C SER A 193 -11.09 24.42 -11.04
N ASN A 194 -10.97 25.76 -11.02
CA ASN A 194 -9.77 26.47 -11.46
C ASN A 194 -8.76 26.67 -10.31
N GLY A 195 -8.88 25.87 -9.24
CA GLY A 195 -8.05 26.01 -8.05
C GLY A 195 -6.75 25.20 -8.10
N ASN A 196 -5.84 25.50 -7.15
CA ASN A 196 -4.53 24.84 -7.01
C ASN A 196 -4.61 23.44 -6.38
N VAL A 197 -5.75 22.73 -6.45
CA VAL A 197 -5.91 21.42 -5.87
C VAL A 197 -5.69 20.34 -6.93
N ALA A 198 -4.80 19.41 -6.63
CA ALA A 198 -4.44 18.31 -7.53
C ALA A 198 -5.48 17.18 -7.48
N HIS A 199 -6.70 17.44 -7.99
CA HIS A 199 -7.81 16.47 -7.99
C HIS A 199 -7.45 15.17 -8.73
N PHE A 200 -6.69 15.26 -9.83
CA PHE A 200 -6.22 14.08 -10.55
C PHE A 200 -5.22 13.25 -9.77
N ALA A 201 -4.41 13.86 -8.89
CA ALA A 201 -3.58 13.12 -7.95
C ALA A 201 -4.42 12.34 -6.93
N HIS A 202 -5.49 12.93 -6.42
CA HIS A 202 -6.40 12.25 -5.47
C HIS A 202 -7.07 11.02 -6.11
N LEU A 203 -7.65 11.20 -7.29
CA LEU A 203 -8.25 10.11 -8.07
C LEU A 203 -7.21 9.05 -8.46
N GLY A 204 -5.99 9.49 -8.83
CA GLY A 204 -4.87 8.61 -9.14
C GLY A 204 -4.47 7.73 -7.94
N GLY A 205 -4.38 8.33 -6.74
CA GLY A 205 -4.10 7.59 -5.51
C GLY A 205 -5.16 6.54 -5.21
N MET A 206 -6.45 6.86 -5.40
CA MET A 206 -7.54 5.89 -5.28
C MET A 206 -7.44 4.79 -6.35
N PHE A 207 -7.16 5.14 -7.60
CA PHE A 207 -7.08 4.18 -8.71
C PHE A 207 -5.95 3.16 -8.50
N PHE A 208 -4.74 3.62 -8.20
CA PHE A 208 -3.62 2.72 -7.92
C PHE A 208 -3.83 1.93 -6.63
N GLY A 209 -4.45 2.54 -5.62
CA GLY A 209 -4.89 1.85 -4.40
C GLY A 209 -5.86 0.71 -4.69
N TRP A 210 -6.84 0.94 -5.56
CA TRP A 210 -7.79 -0.09 -6.00
C TRP A 210 -7.10 -1.23 -6.76
N LEU A 211 -6.17 -0.90 -7.67
CA LEU A 211 -5.44 -1.90 -8.44
C LEU A 211 -4.64 -2.85 -7.53
N ILE A 212 -3.85 -2.31 -6.61
CA ILE A 212 -3.02 -3.14 -5.72
C ILE A 212 -3.86 -3.90 -4.70
N PHE A 213 -4.93 -3.29 -4.16
CA PHE A 213 -5.86 -3.95 -3.25
C PHE A 213 -6.53 -5.15 -3.94
N ARG A 214 -7.01 -4.97 -5.16
CA ARG A 214 -7.62 -6.03 -5.97
C ARG A 214 -6.62 -7.13 -6.32
N TYR A 215 -5.39 -6.77 -6.64
CA TYR A 215 -4.30 -7.72 -6.89
C TYR A 215 -4.04 -8.62 -5.66
N TRP A 216 -3.88 -8.02 -4.48
CA TRP A 216 -3.63 -8.78 -3.25
C TRP A 216 -4.82 -9.64 -2.84
N ARG A 217 -6.03 -9.14 -2.97
CA ARG A 217 -7.24 -9.93 -2.70
C ARG A 217 -7.30 -11.17 -3.57
N LYS A 218 -7.10 -11.02 -4.88
CA LYS A 218 -7.07 -12.13 -5.84
C LYS A 218 -5.95 -13.14 -5.54
N GLN A 219 -4.79 -12.67 -5.08
CA GLN A 219 -3.69 -13.54 -4.67
C GLN A 219 -4.05 -14.38 -3.42
N THR A 220 -4.73 -13.77 -2.46
CA THR A 220 -5.19 -14.47 -1.24
C THR A 220 -6.25 -15.51 -1.57
N GLU A 221 -7.25 -15.17 -2.40
CA GLU A 221 -8.28 -16.10 -2.88
C GLU A 221 -7.67 -17.30 -3.62
N ARG A 222 -6.68 -17.08 -4.48
CA ARG A 222 -5.97 -18.17 -5.18
C ARG A 222 -5.20 -19.09 -4.24
N ARG A 223 -4.56 -18.54 -3.19
CA ARG A 223 -3.86 -19.35 -2.19
C ARG A 223 -4.83 -20.22 -1.38
N GLN A 224 -5.99 -19.68 -1.02
CA GLN A 224 -7.03 -20.42 -0.31
C GLN A 224 -7.66 -21.52 -1.18
N ALA A 225 -7.96 -21.22 -2.44
CA ALA A 225 -8.48 -22.20 -3.40
C ALA A 225 -7.48 -23.35 -3.67
N GLY A 226 -6.17 -23.03 -3.80
CA GLY A 226 -5.12 -24.04 -3.94
C GLY A 226 -5.00 -24.94 -2.70
N PHE A 227 -5.17 -24.38 -1.50
CA PHE A 227 -5.13 -25.16 -0.27
C PHE A 227 -6.36 -26.07 -0.11
N GLN A 228 -7.56 -25.63 -0.52
CA GLN A 228 -8.77 -26.46 -0.55
C GLN A 228 -8.68 -27.57 -1.59
N GLY A 229 -8.08 -27.30 -2.76
CA GLY A 229 -7.81 -28.30 -3.78
C GLY A 229 -6.88 -29.43 -3.27
N TRP A 230 -5.89 -29.12 -2.45
CA TRP A 230 -5.01 -30.11 -1.81
C TRP A 230 -5.74 -31.01 -0.79
N ASN A 231 -6.67 -30.45 -0.04
CA ASN A 231 -7.48 -31.22 0.92
C ASN A 231 -8.45 -32.17 0.22
N ASN A 232 -9.02 -31.78 -0.92
CA ASN A 232 -9.87 -32.64 -1.74
C ASN A 232 -9.07 -33.76 -2.43
N TYR A 233 -7.81 -33.50 -2.85
CA TYR A 233 -6.94 -34.51 -3.46
C TYR A 233 -6.51 -35.59 -2.45
N ARG A 234 -6.44 -35.28 -1.17
CA ARG A 234 -6.09 -36.23 -0.11
C ARG A 234 -7.24 -37.11 0.31
N GLY A 235 -8.48 -36.71 0.03
CA GLY A 235 -9.70 -37.50 0.34
C GLY A 235 -10.09 -38.50 -0.74
N THR A 236 -9.53 -38.44 -1.94
CA THR A 236 -9.92 -39.30 -3.10
C THR A 236 -8.93 -40.40 -3.42
N GLN A 237 -7.92 -40.67 -2.59
CA GLN A 237 -6.99 -41.79 -2.79
C GLN A 237 -7.49 -43.13 -2.18
N GLN A 238 -8.81 -43.34 -2.11
CA GLN A 238 -9.35 -44.68 -1.79
C GLN A 238 -10.63 -44.95 -2.59
N SER A 239 -10.46 -45.13 -3.91
CA SER A 239 -11.18 -46.16 -4.69
C SER A 239 -10.81 -46.06 -6.17
N GLY A 240 -10.48 -47.21 -6.70
CA GLY A 240 -10.01 -47.63 -7.98
C GLY A 240 -10.51 -46.97 -9.25
N GLY A 241 -9.57 -46.88 -10.19
CA GLY A 241 -9.68 -47.22 -11.61
C GLY A 241 -10.67 -46.47 -12.46
N TYR A 242 -10.19 -45.73 -13.41
CA TYR A 242 -10.29 -45.91 -14.87
C TYR A 242 -9.75 -44.69 -15.62
N ASN A 243 -8.99 -44.99 -16.63
CA ASN A 243 -8.29 -44.19 -17.58
C ASN A 243 -9.25 -43.44 -18.53
N THR A 244 -9.17 -42.14 -18.69
CA THR A 244 -9.57 -41.46 -19.95
C THR A 244 -8.63 -40.30 -20.27
N ASN A 245 -7.91 -40.52 -21.34
CA ASN A 245 -7.15 -39.54 -22.12
C ASN A 245 -8.07 -38.38 -22.55
N SER A 246 -7.73 -37.15 -22.21
CA SER A 246 -8.21 -35.98 -22.95
C SER A 246 -7.12 -34.91 -22.99
N GLY A 247 -6.67 -34.63 -24.21
CA GLY A 247 -5.58 -33.76 -24.55
C GLY A 247 -5.77 -32.30 -24.06
N SER A 248 -4.70 -31.81 -23.48
CA SER A 248 -4.60 -30.41 -23.07
C SER A 248 -4.28 -29.52 -24.26
N TYR A 249 -5.24 -28.72 -24.70
CA TYR A 249 -4.95 -27.55 -25.55
C TYR A 249 -4.32 -26.46 -24.70
N GLN A 250 -3.03 -26.30 -24.85
CA GLN A 250 -2.26 -25.21 -24.24
C GLN A 250 -2.47 -23.94 -25.06
N GLN A 251 -3.37 -23.07 -24.60
CA GLN A 251 -3.58 -21.76 -25.19
C GLN A 251 -2.58 -20.77 -24.60
N ASN A 252 -1.55 -20.47 -25.38
CA ASN A 252 -0.48 -19.53 -25.08
C ASN A 252 -1.01 -18.07 -25.16
N LYS A 253 -1.58 -17.56 -24.07
CA LYS A 253 -2.00 -16.15 -23.87
C LYS A 253 -1.28 -15.53 -22.68
N GLY A 254 0.06 -15.45 -22.70
CA GLY A 254 0.84 -15.05 -21.54
C GLY A 254 1.94 -14.00 -21.72
N GLY A 255 2.26 -13.57 -22.95
CA GLY A 255 3.47 -12.76 -23.17
C GLY A 255 3.47 -11.39 -22.44
N PHE A 256 2.45 -10.57 -22.67
CA PHE A 256 2.42 -9.18 -22.17
C PHE A 256 2.11 -9.07 -20.68
N LEU A 257 1.08 -9.77 -20.20
CA LEU A 257 0.71 -9.77 -18.78
C LEU A 257 1.77 -10.44 -17.89
N GLN A 258 2.52 -11.41 -18.44
CA GLN A 258 3.62 -12.06 -17.74
C GLN A 258 4.84 -11.12 -17.64
N GLN A 259 5.12 -10.31 -18.66
CA GLN A 259 6.16 -9.28 -18.61
C GLN A 259 5.83 -8.18 -17.59
N ILE A 260 4.59 -7.68 -17.54
CA ILE A 260 4.13 -6.73 -16.54
C ILE A 260 4.25 -7.34 -15.13
N ARG A 261 3.82 -8.59 -14.96
CA ARG A 261 3.94 -9.31 -13.69
C ARG A 261 5.40 -9.42 -13.22
N THR A 262 6.31 -9.79 -14.14
CA THR A 262 7.75 -9.91 -13.84
C THR A 262 8.37 -8.54 -13.53
N ALA A 263 7.93 -7.48 -14.19
CA ALA A 263 8.35 -6.11 -13.90
C ALA A 263 7.89 -5.66 -12.50
N PHE A 264 6.64 -5.95 -12.12
CA PHE A 264 6.13 -5.66 -10.77
C PHE A 264 6.80 -6.49 -9.68
N GLU A 265 7.12 -7.75 -9.94
CA GLU A 265 7.87 -8.62 -9.02
C GLU A 265 9.32 -8.10 -8.83
N LYS A 266 9.97 -7.66 -9.91
CA LYS A 266 11.31 -7.03 -9.85
C LYS A 266 11.28 -5.68 -9.15
N PHE A 267 10.27 -4.86 -9.38
CA PHE A 267 10.08 -3.58 -8.69
C PHE A 267 9.82 -3.80 -7.19
N GLY A 268 8.96 -4.74 -6.83
CA GLY A 268 8.72 -5.12 -5.43
C GLY A 268 9.97 -5.60 -4.71
N ALA A 269 10.80 -6.42 -5.38
CA ALA A 269 12.08 -6.88 -4.84
C ALA A 269 13.11 -5.75 -4.72
N ALA A 270 13.15 -4.82 -5.67
CA ALA A 270 14.02 -3.65 -5.61
C ALA A 270 13.64 -2.71 -4.45
N VAL A 271 12.34 -2.48 -4.24
CA VAL A 271 11.82 -1.71 -3.11
C VAL A 271 12.12 -2.41 -1.78
N GLU A 272 11.93 -3.73 -1.70
CA GLU A 272 12.26 -4.51 -0.49
C GLU A 272 13.77 -4.45 -0.17
N ASN A 273 14.63 -4.55 -1.18
CA ASN A 273 16.09 -4.43 -1.00
C ASN A 273 16.51 -3.01 -0.63
N PHE A 274 15.89 -1.98 -1.22
CA PHE A 274 16.13 -0.59 -0.84
C PHE A 274 15.80 -0.35 0.63
N PHE A 275 14.64 -0.82 1.11
CA PHE A 275 14.26 -0.69 2.52
C PHE A 275 15.11 -1.57 3.46
N LYS A 276 15.52 -2.76 3.05
CA LYS A 276 16.48 -3.58 3.81
C LYS A 276 17.80 -2.83 4.01
N ASN A 277 18.31 -2.19 2.98
CA ASN A 277 19.56 -1.41 3.07
C ASN A 277 19.39 -0.12 3.89
N LEU A 278 18.21 0.52 3.85
CA LEU A 278 17.93 1.75 4.60
C LEU A 278 17.77 1.49 6.11
N PHE A 279 17.28 0.32 6.51
CA PHE A 279 17.02 -0.05 7.91
C PHE A 279 18.01 -1.06 8.49
N SER A 280 19.05 -1.46 7.74
CA SER A 280 20.15 -2.30 8.23
C SER A 280 21.32 -1.46 8.71
N THR A 281 21.11 -0.57 9.68
CA THR A 281 22.19 0.05 10.43
C THR A 281 22.39 -0.69 11.74
N GLY A 282 23.52 -1.43 11.80
CA GLY A 282 24.14 -1.79 13.07
C GLY A 282 24.16 -3.26 13.46
N SER A 283 25.05 -4.03 12.88
CA SER A 283 26.04 -4.78 13.68
C SER A 283 27.11 -5.37 12.77
N SER A 284 28.27 -4.76 12.87
CA SER A 284 29.52 -5.31 12.36
C SER A 284 30.03 -6.40 13.31
N SER A 285 30.15 -7.62 12.84
CA SER A 285 31.18 -8.52 13.33
C SER A 285 31.72 -9.34 12.17
N GLN A 286 33.00 -9.10 11.96
CA GLN A 286 33.89 -9.86 11.07
C GLN A 286 33.84 -11.35 11.38
N GLN A 287 33.78 -12.20 10.37
CA GLN A 287 34.75 -13.32 10.30
C GLN A 287 34.95 -13.76 8.87
N GLN A 288 36.23 -13.95 8.60
CA GLN A 288 36.94 -14.26 7.37
C GLN A 288 36.87 -15.75 6.99
N ARG A 289 36.94 -15.98 5.64
CA ARG A 289 37.59 -17.12 4.95
C ARG A 289 36.84 -18.46 4.90
N GLN A 290 36.66 -19.11 3.81
CA GLN A 290 37.55 -19.63 2.79
C GLN A 290 36.73 -20.33 1.69
N GLY A 291 37.27 -20.39 0.51
CA GLY A 291 36.68 -20.89 -0.70
C GLY A 291 36.50 -22.42 -0.74
N GLY A 292 35.71 -22.82 -1.71
CA GLY A 292 35.49 -24.21 -2.06
C GLY A 292 34.40 -24.31 -3.13
N ASN A 293 34.84 -24.42 -4.35
CA ASN A 293 34.10 -24.83 -5.54
C ASN A 293 33.46 -26.20 -5.30
N TYR A 294 32.20 -26.46 -5.75
CA TYR A 294 31.78 -27.71 -6.42
C TYR A 294 30.28 -27.72 -6.74
N SER A 295 30.00 -27.76 -8.02
CA SER A 295 29.04 -28.55 -8.81
C SER A 295 27.69 -28.99 -8.23
N ASN A 296 26.67 -28.69 -9.01
CA ASN A 296 25.42 -29.43 -9.36
C ASN A 296 25.05 -30.67 -8.53
N GLY A 297 23.85 -30.65 -7.96
CA GLY A 297 23.19 -31.83 -7.50
C GLY A 297 21.80 -31.48 -6.97
N ALA A 298 20.77 -31.64 -7.81
CA ALA A 298 19.37 -31.62 -7.35
C ALA A 298 19.13 -32.84 -6.45
N SER A 299 19.00 -32.63 -5.15
CA SER A 299 18.52 -33.66 -4.24
C SER A 299 17.25 -33.17 -3.53
N HIS A 300 16.14 -33.86 -3.83
CA HIS A 300 14.96 -33.85 -2.99
C HIS A 300 15.34 -34.31 -1.57
N GLN A 301 15.44 -33.37 -0.65
CA GLN A 301 15.54 -33.74 0.76
C GLN A 301 14.15 -34.09 1.30
N ASN A 302 13.96 -35.34 1.64
CA ASN A 302 12.89 -35.80 2.51
C ASN A 302 12.96 -35.02 3.83
N PRO A 303 11.83 -34.48 4.36
CA PRO A 303 11.82 -33.81 5.65
C PRO A 303 12.33 -34.74 6.74
N SER A 304 13.26 -34.25 7.55
CA SER A 304 13.84 -35.00 8.65
C SER A 304 12.76 -35.50 9.63
N ASN A 305 12.99 -36.62 10.31
CA ASN A 305 12.07 -37.18 11.32
C ASN A 305 11.68 -36.14 12.41
N SER A 306 12.56 -35.18 12.69
CA SER A 306 12.30 -34.06 13.62
C SER A 306 11.21 -33.10 13.13
N ASP A 307 11.19 -32.78 11.82
CA ASP A 307 10.20 -31.88 11.24
C ASP A 307 8.82 -32.53 11.17
N GLN A 308 8.78 -33.84 10.95
CA GLN A 308 7.53 -34.63 10.98
C GLN A 308 6.96 -34.71 12.39
N ALA A 309 7.80 -34.96 13.39
CA ALA A 309 7.41 -34.99 14.80
C ALA A 309 6.91 -33.62 15.28
N TYR A 310 7.61 -32.53 14.95
CA TYR A 310 7.21 -31.16 15.27
C TYR A 310 5.86 -30.79 14.63
N ASN A 311 5.67 -31.12 13.35
CA ASN A 311 4.42 -30.86 12.65
C ASN A 311 3.25 -31.70 13.18
N ALA A 312 3.50 -32.93 13.61
CA ALA A 312 2.52 -33.80 14.25
C ALA A 312 2.08 -33.22 15.61
N GLN A 313 3.03 -32.79 16.44
CA GLN A 313 2.74 -32.18 17.75
C GLN A 313 1.94 -30.87 17.61
N ARG A 314 2.30 -30.02 16.64
CA ARG A 314 1.56 -28.78 16.36
C ARG A 314 0.12 -29.03 15.91
N ARG A 315 -0.12 -30.08 15.09
CA ARG A 315 -1.47 -30.47 14.67
C ARG A 315 -2.30 -31.02 15.84
N ALA A 316 -1.68 -31.80 16.72
CA ALA A 316 -2.36 -32.31 17.90
C ALA A 316 -2.78 -31.18 18.85
N GLN A 317 -1.91 -30.18 19.07
CA GLN A 317 -2.25 -28.98 19.86
C GLN A 317 -3.40 -28.19 19.24
N GLN A 318 -3.39 -28.02 17.92
CA GLN A 318 -4.44 -27.28 17.21
C GLN A 318 -5.79 -28.00 17.28
N ALA A 319 -5.81 -29.33 17.07
CA ALA A 319 -7.01 -30.13 17.20
C ALA A 319 -7.60 -30.09 18.61
N ARG A 320 -6.75 -30.12 19.65
CA ARG A 320 -7.17 -30.00 21.05
C ARG A 320 -7.78 -28.63 21.34
N MET A 321 -7.21 -27.54 20.79
CA MET A 321 -7.75 -26.19 20.93
C MET A 321 -9.12 -26.05 20.25
N ASP A 322 -9.28 -26.61 19.05
CA ASP A 322 -10.54 -26.60 18.32
C ASP A 322 -11.64 -27.36 19.09
N GLU A 323 -11.29 -28.46 19.75
CA GLU A 323 -12.20 -29.20 20.62
C GLU A 323 -12.69 -28.37 21.82
N ILE A 324 -11.77 -27.67 22.50
CA ILE A 324 -12.11 -26.79 23.63
C ILE A 324 -13.01 -25.62 23.14
N LEU A 325 -12.69 -25.00 22.00
CA LEU A 325 -13.50 -23.93 21.43
C LEU A 325 -14.90 -24.39 21.02
N GLU A 326 -15.03 -25.61 20.46
CA GLU A 326 -16.33 -26.17 20.11
C GLU A 326 -17.15 -26.47 21.36
N LYS A 327 -16.52 -26.91 22.45
CA LYS A 327 -17.18 -27.12 23.74
C LYS A 327 -17.68 -25.82 24.35
N VAL A 328 -16.88 -24.73 24.24
CA VAL A 328 -17.32 -23.38 24.64
C VAL A 328 -18.52 -22.91 23.83
N ARG A 329 -18.49 -23.16 22.53
CA ARG A 329 -19.58 -22.79 21.63
C ARG A 329 -20.88 -23.51 21.90
N ARG A 330 -20.82 -24.81 22.26
CA ARG A 330 -22.01 -25.62 22.53
C ARG A 330 -22.60 -25.45 23.92
N SER A 331 -21.75 -25.34 24.92
CA SER A 331 -22.15 -25.45 26.33
C SER A 331 -21.69 -24.24 27.21
N GLY A 332 -21.08 -23.22 26.60
CA GLY A 332 -20.61 -22.04 27.28
C GLY A 332 -19.29 -22.23 28.05
N TYR A 333 -18.64 -21.14 28.39
CA TYR A 333 -17.33 -21.14 29.10
C TYR A 333 -17.37 -21.83 30.48
N ALA A 334 -18.52 -21.79 31.15
CA ALA A 334 -18.69 -22.40 32.46
C ALA A 334 -18.62 -23.95 32.45
N SER A 335 -18.78 -24.59 31.26
CA SER A 335 -18.70 -26.04 31.09
C SER A 335 -17.28 -26.58 30.96
N LEU A 336 -16.28 -25.70 30.86
CA LEU A 336 -14.87 -26.08 30.79
C LEU A 336 -14.33 -26.49 32.16
N THR A 337 -13.50 -27.51 32.17
CA THR A 337 -12.71 -27.87 33.34
C THR A 337 -11.62 -26.83 33.60
N GLU A 338 -11.08 -26.76 34.81
CA GLU A 338 -10.01 -25.82 35.14
C GLU A 338 -8.75 -26.03 34.27
N ALA A 339 -8.46 -27.28 33.90
CA ALA A 339 -7.35 -27.60 32.99
C ALA A 339 -7.59 -27.02 31.58
N GLU A 340 -8.81 -27.14 31.03
CA GLU A 340 -9.20 -26.59 29.72
C GLU A 340 -9.20 -25.05 29.73
N LYS A 341 -9.60 -24.41 30.83
CA LYS A 341 -9.53 -22.95 30.99
C LYS A 341 -8.09 -22.44 31.00
N GLN A 342 -7.20 -23.16 31.72
CA GLN A 342 -5.77 -22.82 31.75
C GLN A 342 -5.10 -23.02 30.38
N GLU A 343 -5.44 -24.07 29.66
CA GLU A 343 -4.94 -24.35 28.31
C GLU A 343 -5.37 -23.27 27.31
N LEU A 344 -6.64 -22.85 27.37
CA LEU A 344 -7.17 -21.74 26.58
C LEU A 344 -6.47 -20.42 26.87
N PHE A 345 -6.24 -20.12 28.15
CA PHE A 345 -5.57 -18.90 28.60
C PHE A 345 -4.10 -18.85 28.19
N ASN A 346 -3.37 -19.96 28.30
CA ASN A 346 -1.96 -20.05 27.92
C ASN A 346 -1.74 -19.89 26.41
N ASN A 347 -2.68 -20.36 25.59
CA ASN A 347 -2.61 -20.19 24.13
C ASN A 347 -3.07 -18.82 23.64
N SER A 348 -3.87 -18.08 24.39
CA SER A 348 -4.28 -16.71 24.03
C SER A 348 -3.18 -15.68 24.24
N ARG A 349 -2.08 -16.03 24.94
CA ARG A 349 -0.91 -15.16 25.22
C ARG A 349 0.26 -15.35 24.25
N ARG A 350 0.20 -16.32 23.32
CA ARG A 350 1.18 -16.53 22.25
C ARG A 350 0.67 -15.94 20.94
#